data_9d92fd1ffb9e428bf63f6fe2bcf93357
#
_entry.id   9d92fd1ffb9e428bf63f6fe2bcf93357
#
_cell.length_a   1.000
_cell.length_b   1.000
_cell.length_c   1.000
_cell.angle_alpha   90.00
_cell.angle_beta   90.00
_cell.angle_gamma   90.00
#
_symmetry.space_group_name_H-M   'P 1'
#
loop_
_entity.id
_entity.type
_entity.pdbx_description
1 polymer ?
#
loop_
_entity_poly.entity_id
_entity_poly.type
_entity_poly.pdbx_seq_one_letter_code
_entity_poly.pdbx_strand_id
1 'polypeptide(L)'
;METVELKELVAACVRKERKAQHMFFKAYYGKMLSVCLRYIKDRDSAQEVVQDGFIKVFDKLELFDFRGSIEGWMRRIFSNTAIDAIRKAKRNPFLSDQDND
;
A
#
# COMPACT_ATOMS: atom_id res chain seq x y z
N MET A 1 4.04 -3.97 -16.82
CA MET A 1 2.87 -3.31 -17.45
C MET A 1 3.36 -2.12 -18.24
N GLU A 2 2.96 -2.01 -19.48
CA GLU A 2 3.39 -0.91 -20.33
C GLU A 2 2.72 0.40 -19.94
N THR A 3 3.38 1.53 -20.26
CA THR A 3 2.92 2.85 -19.80
C THR A 3 1.50 3.18 -20.25
N VAL A 4 1.14 2.86 -21.51
CA VAL A 4 -0.20 3.14 -22.02
C VAL A 4 -1.25 2.32 -21.28
N GLU A 5 -1.00 1.03 -21.11
CA GLU A 5 -1.89 0.15 -20.36
C GLU A 5 -2.03 0.60 -18.91
N LEU A 6 -0.91 1.03 -18.32
CA LEU A 6 -0.92 1.51 -16.94
C LEU A 6 -1.77 2.78 -16.80
N LYS A 7 -1.63 3.73 -17.74
CA LYS A 7 -2.43 4.96 -17.71
C LYS A 7 -3.92 4.66 -17.83
N GLU A 8 -4.29 3.72 -18.70
CA GLU A 8 -5.67 3.31 -18.85
C GLU A 8 -6.21 2.64 -17.59
N LEU A 9 -5.40 1.77 -16.98
CA LEU A 9 -5.77 1.10 -15.74
C LEU A 9 -5.95 2.10 -14.59
N VAL A 10 -5.01 3.04 -14.46
CA VAL A 10 -5.09 4.08 -13.42
C VAL A 10 -6.35 4.93 -13.63
N ALA A 11 -6.62 5.34 -14.86
CA ALA A 11 -7.82 6.14 -15.16
C ALA A 11 -9.10 5.40 -14.78
N ALA A 12 -9.15 4.09 -15.07
CA ALA A 12 -10.30 3.26 -14.69
C ALA A 12 -10.43 3.12 -13.18
N CYS A 13 -9.31 2.99 -12.47
CA CYS A 13 -9.31 2.95 -11.00
C CYS A 13 -9.82 4.26 -10.40
N VAL A 14 -9.42 5.39 -10.97
CA VAL A 14 -9.87 6.72 -10.54
C VAL A 14 -11.38 6.86 -10.74
N ARG A 15 -11.91 6.31 -11.82
CA ARG A 15 -13.35 6.25 -12.06
C ARG A 15 -14.08 5.28 -11.14
N LYS A 16 -13.35 4.59 -10.26
CA LYS A 16 -13.89 3.62 -9.29
C LYS A 16 -14.50 2.38 -9.93
N GLU A 17 -13.96 1.97 -11.07
CA GLU A 17 -14.34 0.71 -11.71
C GLU A 17 -13.77 -0.45 -10.92
N ARG A 18 -14.63 -1.30 -10.39
CA ARG A 18 -14.23 -2.40 -9.51
C ARG A 18 -13.24 -3.37 -10.14
N LYS A 19 -13.48 -3.74 -11.38
CA LYS A 19 -12.59 -4.67 -12.09
C LYS A 19 -11.18 -4.09 -12.21
N ALA A 20 -11.09 -2.80 -12.53
CA ALA A 20 -9.80 -2.12 -12.65
C ALA A 20 -9.08 -2.06 -11.32
N GLN A 21 -9.78 -1.73 -10.25
CA GLN A 21 -9.21 -1.69 -8.92
C GLN A 21 -8.71 -3.08 -8.49
N HIS A 22 -9.47 -4.11 -8.79
CA HIS A 22 -9.08 -5.49 -8.49
C HIS A 22 -7.82 -5.89 -9.27
N MET A 23 -7.76 -5.56 -10.56
CA MET A 23 -6.58 -5.83 -11.38
C MET A 23 -5.35 -5.10 -10.85
N PHE A 24 -5.50 -3.85 -10.48
CA PHE A 24 -4.43 -3.05 -9.92
C PHE A 24 -3.94 -3.66 -8.61
N PHE A 25 -4.87 -4.00 -7.72
CA PHE A 25 -4.57 -4.64 -6.44
C PHE A 25 -3.77 -5.93 -6.65
N LYS A 26 -4.24 -6.81 -7.52
CA LYS A 26 -3.56 -8.08 -7.80
C LYS A 26 -2.16 -7.87 -8.39
N ALA A 27 -2.02 -6.87 -9.27
CA ALA A 27 -0.73 -6.62 -9.93
C ALA A 27 0.35 -6.18 -8.94
N TYR A 28 -0.01 -5.44 -7.90
CA TYR A 28 0.98 -4.83 -6.99
C TYR A 28 0.98 -5.41 -5.59
N TYR A 29 0.04 -6.28 -5.25
CA TYR A 29 -0.11 -6.80 -3.88
C TYR A 29 1.18 -7.44 -3.35
N GLY A 30 1.75 -8.37 -4.11
CA GLY A 30 2.94 -9.10 -3.67
C GLY A 30 4.14 -8.19 -3.43
N LYS A 31 4.36 -7.21 -4.31
CA LYS A 31 5.45 -6.26 -4.17
C LYS A 31 5.27 -5.37 -2.95
N MET A 32 4.04 -4.92 -2.72
CA MET A 32 3.78 -4.03 -1.58
C MET A 32 3.78 -4.79 -0.26
N LEU A 33 3.35 -6.05 -0.27
CA LEU A 33 3.51 -6.92 0.90
C LEU A 33 4.99 -7.08 1.25
N SER A 34 5.85 -7.28 0.26
CA SER A 34 7.29 -7.37 0.48
C SER A 34 7.85 -6.09 1.12
N VAL A 35 7.37 -4.94 0.67
CA VAL A 35 7.77 -3.66 1.28
C VAL A 35 7.39 -3.62 2.75
N CYS A 36 6.15 -3.96 3.08
CA CYS A 36 5.64 -3.93 4.45
C CYS A 36 6.36 -4.94 5.35
N LEU A 37 6.70 -6.12 4.81
CA LEU A 37 7.41 -7.15 5.58
C LEU A 37 8.83 -6.75 5.99
N ARG A 38 9.40 -5.74 5.36
CA ARG A 38 10.69 -5.19 5.81
C ARG A 38 10.57 -4.48 7.15
N TYR A 39 9.40 -3.97 7.46
CA TYR A 39 9.14 -3.20 8.69
C TYR A 39 8.38 -4.01 9.72
N ILE A 40 7.48 -4.86 9.28
CA ILE A 40 6.56 -5.61 10.13
C ILE A 40 6.78 -7.10 9.89
N LYS A 41 7.31 -7.81 10.88
CA LYS A 41 7.71 -9.20 10.72
C LYS A 41 6.53 -10.17 10.74
N ASP A 42 5.48 -9.83 11.47
CA ASP A 42 4.29 -10.65 11.53
C ASP A 42 3.49 -10.50 10.23
N ARG A 43 3.29 -11.62 9.54
CA ARG A 43 2.65 -11.62 8.23
C ARG A 43 1.21 -11.10 8.27
N ASP A 44 0.45 -11.51 9.29
CA ASP A 44 -0.95 -11.06 9.40
C ASP A 44 -1.03 -9.55 9.60
N SER A 45 -0.17 -9.00 10.45
CA SER A 45 -0.08 -7.55 10.66
C SER A 45 0.38 -6.83 9.40
N ALA A 46 1.33 -7.41 8.67
CA ALA A 46 1.80 -6.82 7.42
C ALA A 46 0.68 -6.78 6.38
N GLN A 47 -0.13 -7.83 6.29
CA GLN A 47 -1.28 -7.87 5.37
C GLN A 47 -2.31 -6.79 5.69
N GLU A 48 -2.56 -6.53 6.98
CA GLU A 48 -3.45 -5.43 7.39
C GLU A 48 -2.91 -4.08 6.93
N VAL A 49 -1.60 -3.88 7.09
CA VAL A 49 -0.94 -2.64 6.64
C VAL A 49 -1.02 -2.50 5.13
N VAL A 50 -0.87 -3.60 4.39
CA VAL A 50 -1.01 -3.58 2.93
C VAL A 50 -2.41 -3.14 2.53
N GLN A 51 -3.45 -3.64 3.19
CA GLN A 51 -4.82 -3.21 2.92
C GLN A 51 -4.99 -1.72 3.17
N ASP A 52 -4.49 -1.22 4.29
CA ASP A 52 -4.52 0.21 4.61
C ASP A 52 -3.78 1.03 3.55
N GLY A 53 -2.65 0.53 3.09
CA GLY A 53 -1.87 1.18 2.04
C GLY A 53 -2.62 1.29 0.74
N PHE A 54 -3.33 0.23 0.33
CA PHE A 54 -4.12 0.27 -0.90
C PHE A 54 -5.31 1.23 -0.80
N ILE A 55 -5.93 1.33 0.37
CA ILE A 55 -6.97 2.33 0.58
C ILE A 55 -6.41 3.74 0.31
N LYS A 56 -5.22 4.03 0.85
CA LYS A 56 -4.55 5.31 0.62
C LYS A 56 -4.18 5.50 -0.86
N VAL A 57 -3.68 4.45 -1.50
CA VAL A 57 -3.32 4.50 -2.92
C VAL A 57 -4.54 4.86 -3.77
N PHE A 58 -5.64 4.15 -3.59
CA PHE A 58 -6.85 4.42 -4.38
C PHE A 58 -7.41 5.81 -4.11
N ASP A 59 -7.29 6.29 -2.87
CA ASP A 59 -7.74 7.63 -2.51
C ASP A 59 -6.90 8.73 -3.18
N LYS A 60 -5.60 8.48 -3.38
CA LYS A 60 -4.66 9.47 -3.91
C LYS A 60 -4.24 9.23 -5.35
N LEU A 61 -4.76 8.19 -5.97
CA LEU A 61 -4.31 7.76 -7.29
C LEU A 61 -4.49 8.84 -8.37
N GLU A 62 -5.55 9.63 -8.26
CA GLU A 62 -5.80 10.75 -9.17
C GLU A 62 -4.71 11.82 -9.12
N LEU A 63 -3.94 11.87 -8.02
CA LEU A 63 -2.87 12.84 -7.85
C LEU A 63 -1.56 12.38 -8.46
N PHE A 64 -1.46 11.11 -8.85
CA PHE A 64 -0.24 10.60 -9.47
C PHE A 64 -0.13 11.13 -10.90
N ASP A 65 0.95 11.86 -11.19
CA ASP A 65 1.12 12.57 -12.46
C ASP A 65 2.03 11.85 -13.46
N PHE A 66 2.40 10.61 -13.20
CA PHE A 66 3.27 9.80 -14.04
C PHE A 66 4.68 10.37 -14.22
N ARG A 67 5.13 11.21 -13.32
CA ARG A 67 6.52 11.61 -13.22
C ARG A 67 7.24 10.56 -12.37
N GLY A 68 8.00 9.73 -13.01
CA GLY A 68 8.65 8.61 -12.35
C GLY A 68 7.74 7.40 -12.25
N SER A 69 8.20 6.40 -11.50
CA SER A 69 7.57 5.11 -11.40
C SER A 69 6.39 5.12 -10.44
N ILE A 70 5.27 4.51 -10.84
CA ILE A 70 4.14 4.32 -9.94
C ILE A 70 4.54 3.42 -8.77
N GLU A 71 5.40 2.43 -9.00
CA GLU A 71 5.88 1.56 -7.92
C GLU A 71 6.66 2.35 -6.88
N GLY A 72 7.53 3.27 -7.30
CA GLY A 72 8.26 4.14 -6.37
C GLY A 72 7.33 5.02 -5.56
N TRP A 73 6.32 5.58 -6.20
CA TRP A 73 5.30 6.38 -5.55
C TRP A 73 4.54 5.54 -4.51
N MET A 74 4.14 4.33 -4.89
CA MET A 74 3.43 3.41 -3.99
C MET A 74 4.31 2.97 -2.83
N ARG A 75 5.58 2.63 -3.09
CA ARG A 75 6.50 2.18 -2.03
C ARG A 75 6.61 3.20 -0.91
N ARG A 76 6.63 4.48 -1.26
CA ARG A 76 6.67 5.53 -0.24
C ARG A 76 5.41 5.51 0.61
N ILE A 77 4.24 5.36 -0.01
CA ILE A 77 2.97 5.27 0.71
C ILE A 77 2.95 4.07 1.65
N PHE A 78 3.38 2.90 1.15
CA PHE A 78 3.37 1.67 1.96
C PHE A 78 4.42 1.70 3.07
N SER A 79 5.61 2.22 2.80
CA SER A 79 6.64 2.38 3.84
C SER A 79 6.15 3.30 4.95
N ASN A 80 5.56 4.43 4.59
CA ASN A 80 5.03 5.36 5.57
C ASN A 80 3.88 4.76 6.36
N THR A 81 3.01 3.99 5.69
CA THR A 81 1.90 3.31 6.35
C THR A 81 2.42 2.28 7.38
N ALA A 82 3.45 1.52 7.00
CA ALA A 82 4.06 0.55 7.91
C ALA A 82 4.73 1.24 9.10
N ILE A 83 5.47 2.32 8.86
CA ILE A 83 6.12 3.08 9.93
C ILE A 83 5.07 3.66 10.88
N ASP A 84 3.98 4.19 10.33
CA ASP A 84 2.89 4.73 11.15
C ASP A 84 2.24 3.65 12.01
N ALA A 85 2.07 2.44 11.45
CA ALA A 85 1.53 1.30 12.20
C ALA A 85 2.43 0.92 13.38
N ILE A 86 3.76 0.92 13.16
CA ILE A 86 4.73 0.64 14.21
C ILE A 86 4.65 1.70 15.30
N ARG A 87 4.57 2.97 14.92
CA ARG A 87 4.46 4.08 15.88
C ARG A 87 3.20 3.99 16.72
N LYS A 88 2.08 3.64 16.09
CA LYS A 88 0.81 3.46 16.81
C LYS A 88 0.90 2.32 17.82
N ALA A 89 1.50 1.21 17.43
CA ALA A 89 1.67 0.06 18.31
C ALA A 89 2.50 0.44 19.56
N LYS A 90 3.58 1.20 19.34
CA LYS A 90 4.44 1.63 20.45
C LYS A 90 3.76 2.62 21.39
N ARG A 91 2.85 3.45 20.87
CA ARG A 91 2.14 4.42 21.71
C ARG A 91 0.97 3.82 22.46
N ASN A 92 0.47 2.66 22.03
CA ASN A 92 -0.63 1.97 22.70
C ASN A 92 -0.06 1.01 23.74
N PRO A 93 -0.31 1.24 25.05
CA PRO A 93 0.28 0.40 26.11
C PRO A 93 -0.08 -1.08 25.96
N PHE A 94 -1.26 -1.39 25.48
CA PHE A 94 -1.69 -2.77 25.31
C PHE A 94 -0.96 -3.47 24.16
N LEU A 95 -0.69 -2.74 23.07
CA LEU A 95 0.03 -3.28 21.94
C LEU A 95 1.54 -3.35 22.19
N SER A 96 2.07 -2.39 22.96
CA SER A 96 3.49 -2.36 23.31
C SER A 96 3.89 -3.57 24.13
N ASP A 97 3.02 -4.04 25.02
CA ASP A 97 3.30 -5.22 25.83
C ASP A 97 3.43 -6.48 24.97
N GLN A 98 2.73 -6.55 23.86
CA GLN A 98 2.84 -7.65 22.93
C GLN A 98 4.14 -7.61 22.14
N ASP A 99 4.62 -6.42 21.83
CA ASP A 99 5.85 -6.25 21.06
C ASP A 99 7.11 -6.59 21.86
N ASN A 100 7.02 -6.62 23.18
CA ASN A 100 8.14 -6.92 24.05
C ASN A 100 8.37 -8.42 24.25
N ASP A 101 7.46 -9.21 23.77
CA ASP A 101 7.58 -10.67 23.81
C ASP A 101 8.31 -11.19 22.56
#